data_e54348ff013d1029a24c27e7e6f9f27c
#
_entry.id   e54348ff013d1029a24c27e7e6f9f27c
#
_cell.length_a   1.000
_cell.length_b   1.000
_cell.length_c   1.000
_cell.angle_alpha   90.00
_cell.angle_beta   90.00
_cell.angle_gamma   90.00
#
_symmetry.space_group_name_H-M   'P 1'
#
loop_
_entity.id
_entity.type
_entity.pdbx_description
1 polymer ?
#
loop_
_entity_poly.entity_id
_entity_poly.type
_entity_poly.pdbx_seq_one_letter_code
_entity_poly.pdbx_strand_id
1 'polypeptide(L)'
;VIGRLLDSLAPWAEAQGADSDAAALVRVTRRDYDRATRVPSAFIQRLSEHTATTYHVWERARPANDFAAVRPLLETTVELSRELAAYYTGYAHPFDALIDLAEDGMTVAAVRTLFAELRAGLVPLIEAIRARPEVDDGCLNGDFPEPAQRAFGEKAIRAFGYDYTRGRQDTTAHPFMTKLGR
;
A
#
# COMPACT_ATOMS: atom_id res chain seq x y z
N VAL A 1 -1.89 -20.51 -20.06
CA VAL A 1 -1.44 -21.67 -19.27
C VAL A 1 -2.05 -21.62 -17.87
N ILE A 2 -1.82 -20.55 -17.08
CA ILE A 2 -2.25 -20.45 -15.66
C ILE A 2 -3.77 -20.65 -15.52
N GLY A 3 -4.60 -19.97 -16.32
CA GLY A 3 -6.07 -20.09 -16.24
C GLY A 3 -6.54 -21.55 -16.38
N ARG A 4 -6.00 -22.28 -17.37
CA ARG A 4 -6.35 -23.70 -17.56
C ARG A 4 -5.91 -24.61 -16.41
N LEU A 5 -4.76 -24.32 -15.79
CA LEU A 5 -4.32 -25.05 -14.60
C LEU A 5 -5.27 -24.80 -13.43
N LEU A 6 -5.66 -23.55 -13.21
CA LEU A 6 -6.63 -23.21 -12.18
C LEU A 6 -8.01 -23.86 -12.41
N ASP A 7 -8.45 -23.93 -13.69
CA ASP A 7 -9.71 -24.63 -14.03
C ASP A 7 -9.63 -26.13 -13.69
N SER A 8 -8.47 -26.76 -13.96
CA SER A 8 -8.26 -28.18 -13.66
C SER A 8 -8.11 -28.45 -12.17
N LEU A 9 -7.64 -27.49 -11.38
CA LEU A 9 -7.42 -27.64 -9.93
C LEU A 9 -8.67 -27.30 -9.10
N ALA A 10 -9.64 -26.58 -9.65
CA ALA A 10 -10.82 -26.13 -8.89
C ALA A 10 -11.59 -27.30 -8.23
N PRO A 11 -11.95 -28.39 -8.94
CA PRO A 11 -12.67 -29.51 -8.32
C PRO A 11 -11.85 -30.24 -7.24
N TRP A 12 -10.54 -30.35 -7.45
CA TRP A 12 -9.66 -30.94 -6.46
C TRP A 12 -9.56 -30.06 -5.20
N ALA A 13 -9.46 -28.75 -5.35
CA ALA A 13 -9.38 -27.81 -4.24
C ALA A 13 -10.68 -27.80 -3.42
N GLU A 14 -11.84 -27.87 -4.07
CA GLU A 14 -13.14 -28.00 -3.39
C GLU A 14 -13.21 -29.26 -2.52
N ALA A 15 -12.66 -30.38 -3.01
CA ALA A 15 -12.62 -31.63 -2.25
C ALA A 15 -11.71 -31.61 -1.01
N GLN A 16 -10.75 -30.67 -0.92
CA GLN A 16 -9.86 -30.52 0.24
C GLN A 16 -10.52 -29.82 1.44
N GLY A 17 -11.74 -29.28 1.28
CA GLY A 17 -12.40 -28.44 2.27
C GLY A 17 -12.02 -26.96 2.14
N ALA A 18 -13.00 -26.09 2.36
CA ALA A 18 -12.88 -24.64 2.11
C ALA A 18 -11.76 -23.96 2.90
N ASP A 19 -11.47 -24.45 4.12
CA ASP A 19 -10.49 -23.87 5.05
C ASP A 19 -9.08 -24.48 4.90
N SER A 20 -8.89 -25.43 3.96
CA SER A 20 -7.56 -25.98 3.72
C SER A 20 -6.64 -24.99 3.01
N ASP A 21 -5.33 -25.04 3.31
CA ASP A 21 -4.31 -24.22 2.63
C ASP A 21 -4.33 -24.44 1.11
N ALA A 22 -4.61 -25.66 0.65
CA ALA A 22 -4.71 -26.02 -0.75
C ALA A 22 -5.88 -25.30 -1.44
N ALA A 23 -7.07 -25.32 -0.84
CA ALA A 23 -8.24 -24.62 -1.35
C ALA A 23 -8.02 -23.09 -1.32
N ALA A 24 -7.45 -22.57 -0.23
CA ALA A 24 -7.12 -21.16 -0.09
C ALA A 24 -6.11 -20.72 -1.18
N LEU A 25 -5.07 -21.49 -1.43
CA LEU A 25 -4.08 -21.19 -2.47
C LEU A 25 -4.71 -21.11 -3.87
N VAL A 26 -5.54 -22.08 -4.24
CA VAL A 26 -6.22 -22.06 -5.55
C VAL A 26 -7.17 -20.87 -5.65
N ARG A 27 -7.95 -20.59 -4.62
CA ARG A 27 -8.90 -19.47 -4.56
C ARG A 27 -8.19 -18.12 -4.71
N VAL A 28 -7.12 -17.89 -3.95
CA VAL A 28 -6.35 -16.63 -4.00
C VAL A 28 -5.66 -16.48 -5.35
N THR A 29 -5.00 -17.53 -5.85
CA THR A 29 -4.34 -17.50 -7.16
C THR A 29 -5.34 -17.26 -8.29
N ARG A 30 -6.54 -17.84 -8.22
CA ARG A 30 -7.63 -17.59 -9.19
C ARG A 30 -8.01 -16.11 -9.18
N ARG A 31 -8.27 -15.55 -8.01
CA ARG A 31 -8.63 -14.15 -7.84
C ARG A 31 -7.57 -13.22 -8.43
N ASP A 32 -6.32 -13.46 -8.11
CA ASP A 32 -5.19 -12.64 -8.58
C ASP A 32 -5.01 -12.75 -10.10
N TYR A 33 -5.16 -13.96 -10.65
CA TYR A 33 -5.15 -14.18 -12.09
C TYR A 33 -6.28 -13.44 -12.80
N ASP A 34 -7.51 -13.56 -12.31
CA ASP A 34 -8.68 -12.91 -12.89
C ASP A 34 -8.57 -11.38 -12.82
N ARG A 35 -8.03 -10.84 -11.73
CA ARG A 35 -7.73 -9.41 -11.60
C ARG A 35 -6.67 -8.95 -12.61
N ALA A 36 -5.55 -9.65 -12.67
CA ALA A 36 -4.45 -9.31 -13.57
C ALA A 36 -4.83 -9.37 -15.05
N THR A 37 -5.70 -10.30 -15.44
CA THR A 37 -6.11 -10.50 -16.85
C THR A 37 -7.21 -9.54 -17.31
N ARG A 38 -7.88 -8.82 -16.40
CA ARG A 38 -8.91 -7.82 -16.76
C ARG A 38 -8.32 -6.52 -17.28
N VAL A 39 -7.12 -6.18 -16.85
CA VAL A 39 -6.49 -4.90 -17.19
C VAL A 39 -5.65 -5.05 -18.46
N PRO A 40 -5.89 -4.25 -19.51
CA PRO A 40 -5.13 -4.30 -20.76
C PRO A 40 -3.65 -3.96 -20.53
N SER A 41 -2.75 -4.70 -21.20
CA SER A 41 -1.30 -4.47 -21.09
C SER A 41 -0.89 -3.04 -21.47
N ALA A 42 -1.57 -2.44 -22.46
CA ALA A 42 -1.32 -1.04 -22.85
C ALA A 42 -1.65 -0.05 -21.73
N PHE A 43 -2.66 -0.34 -20.91
CA PHE A 43 -2.95 0.48 -19.73
C PHE A 43 -1.87 0.32 -18.67
N ILE A 44 -1.45 -0.90 -18.38
CA ILE A 44 -0.37 -1.19 -17.41
C ILE A 44 0.91 -0.48 -17.82
N GLN A 45 1.24 -0.48 -19.12
CA GLN A 45 2.40 0.27 -19.62
C GLN A 45 2.28 1.76 -19.31
N ARG A 46 1.16 2.41 -19.67
CA ARG A 46 0.92 3.84 -19.39
C ARG A 46 1.00 4.17 -17.89
N LEU A 47 0.39 3.31 -17.06
CA LEU A 47 0.41 3.48 -15.61
C LEU A 47 1.85 3.39 -15.06
N SER A 48 2.64 2.43 -15.54
CA SER A 48 4.03 2.25 -15.12
C SER A 48 4.92 3.42 -15.54
N GLU A 49 4.77 3.91 -16.78
CA GLU A 49 5.49 5.09 -17.29
C GLU A 49 5.13 6.34 -16.49
N HIS A 50 3.84 6.53 -16.21
CA HIS A 50 3.36 7.65 -15.39
C HIS A 50 3.91 7.57 -13.96
N THR A 51 3.87 6.41 -13.33
CA THR A 51 4.39 6.20 -11.96
C THR A 51 5.88 6.52 -11.88
N ALA A 52 6.68 6.03 -12.83
CA ALA A 52 8.11 6.29 -12.88
C ALA A 52 8.40 7.79 -13.05
N THR A 53 7.69 8.45 -13.99
CA THR A 53 7.83 9.90 -14.23
C THR A 53 7.44 10.70 -13.00
N THR A 54 6.31 10.35 -12.37
CA THR A 54 5.80 11.03 -11.18
C THR A 54 6.78 10.93 -10.01
N TYR A 55 7.37 9.75 -9.80
CA TYR A 55 8.37 9.55 -8.77
C TYR A 55 9.59 10.48 -8.95
N HIS A 56 10.15 10.55 -10.14
CA HIS A 56 11.31 11.40 -10.44
C HIS A 56 11.02 12.90 -10.29
N VAL A 57 9.82 13.33 -10.65
CA VAL A 57 9.43 14.75 -10.45
C VAL A 57 9.24 15.02 -8.96
N TRP A 58 8.54 14.14 -8.24
CA TRP A 58 8.29 14.28 -6.81
C TRP A 58 9.59 14.29 -5.99
N GLU A 59 10.55 13.42 -6.31
CA GLU A 59 11.85 13.34 -5.62
C GLU A 59 12.59 14.69 -5.62
N ARG A 60 12.47 15.45 -6.69
CA ARG A 60 13.07 16.80 -6.83
C ARG A 60 12.18 17.91 -6.26
N ALA A 61 10.87 17.81 -6.47
CA ALA A 61 9.92 18.84 -6.06
C ALA A 61 9.73 18.90 -4.53
N ARG A 62 9.76 17.74 -3.85
CA ARG A 62 9.54 17.65 -2.42
C ARG A 62 10.52 18.48 -1.58
N PRO A 63 11.85 18.34 -1.69
CA PRO A 63 12.79 19.17 -0.94
C PRO A 63 12.73 20.65 -1.34
N ALA A 64 12.28 20.95 -2.56
CA ALA A 64 12.09 22.32 -3.04
C ALA A 64 10.74 22.95 -2.62
N ASN A 65 9.85 22.22 -1.95
CA ASN A 65 8.45 22.62 -1.67
C ASN A 65 7.67 23.04 -2.93
N ASP A 66 8.00 22.46 -4.09
CA ASP A 66 7.37 22.78 -5.37
C ASP A 66 6.18 21.85 -5.66
N PHE A 67 5.04 22.15 -5.03
CA PHE A 67 3.79 21.44 -5.30
C PHE A 67 3.27 21.64 -6.72
N ALA A 68 3.57 22.80 -7.33
CA ALA A 68 3.09 23.13 -8.66
C ALA A 68 3.63 22.14 -9.72
N ALA A 69 4.87 21.69 -9.58
CA ALA A 69 5.45 20.67 -10.45
C ALA A 69 4.77 19.30 -10.33
N VAL A 70 4.24 18.95 -9.16
CA VAL A 70 3.63 17.62 -8.88
C VAL A 70 2.14 17.60 -9.19
N ARG A 71 1.45 18.72 -9.04
CA ARG A 71 0.00 18.82 -9.17
C ARG A 71 -0.55 18.19 -10.48
N PRO A 72 -0.08 18.53 -11.69
CA PRO A 72 -0.62 17.96 -12.93
C PRO A 72 -0.43 16.43 -13.01
N LEU A 73 0.63 15.90 -12.38
CA LEU A 73 0.86 14.46 -12.30
C LEU A 73 -0.13 13.78 -11.36
N LEU A 74 -0.49 14.43 -10.24
CA LEU A 74 -1.53 13.93 -9.34
C LEU A 74 -2.90 13.92 -10.02
N GLU A 75 -3.23 14.93 -10.82
CA GLU A 75 -4.45 14.99 -11.63
C GLU A 75 -4.50 13.79 -12.59
N THR A 76 -3.41 13.52 -13.32
CA THR A 76 -3.29 12.33 -14.18
C THR A 76 -3.38 11.02 -13.38
N THR A 77 -2.80 10.96 -12.18
CA THR A 77 -2.93 9.79 -11.30
C THR A 77 -4.39 9.49 -10.96
N VAL A 78 -5.19 10.52 -10.68
CA VAL A 78 -6.63 10.36 -10.40
C VAL A 78 -7.38 9.85 -11.63
N GLU A 79 -7.06 10.37 -12.83
CA GLU A 79 -7.67 9.91 -14.08
C GLU A 79 -7.33 8.44 -14.37
N LEU A 80 -6.08 8.05 -14.25
CA LEU A 80 -5.64 6.66 -14.41
C LEU A 80 -6.26 5.73 -13.35
N SER A 81 -6.42 6.21 -12.11
CA SER A 81 -7.10 5.44 -11.06
C SER A 81 -8.58 5.21 -11.37
N ARG A 82 -9.27 6.19 -11.95
CA ARG A 82 -10.66 6.04 -12.42
C ARG A 82 -10.76 5.06 -13.59
N GLU A 83 -9.83 5.14 -14.54
CA GLU A 83 -9.75 4.19 -15.66
C GLU A 83 -9.46 2.77 -15.15
N LEU A 84 -8.53 2.61 -14.21
CA LEU A 84 -8.25 1.31 -13.57
C LEU A 84 -9.50 0.73 -12.93
N ALA A 85 -10.24 1.52 -12.15
CA ALA A 85 -11.46 1.09 -11.50
C ALA A 85 -12.52 0.60 -12.50
N ALA A 86 -12.59 1.20 -13.70
CA ALA A 86 -13.55 0.84 -14.73
C ALA A 86 -13.30 -0.54 -15.36
N TYR A 87 -12.08 -1.09 -15.27
CA TYR A 87 -11.81 -2.47 -15.70
C TYR A 87 -12.39 -3.52 -14.77
N TYR A 88 -12.77 -3.12 -13.54
CA TYR A 88 -13.38 -4.01 -12.55
C TYR A 88 -14.87 -3.72 -12.44
N THR A 89 -15.69 -4.61 -12.96
CA THR A 89 -17.15 -4.49 -12.97
C THR A 89 -17.79 -5.21 -11.78
N GLY A 90 -19.05 -4.87 -11.47
CA GLY A 90 -19.83 -5.54 -10.42
C GLY A 90 -19.75 -4.88 -9.04
N TYR A 91 -19.07 -3.74 -8.92
CA TYR A 91 -19.02 -2.97 -7.68
C TYR A 91 -20.13 -1.92 -7.62
N ALA A 92 -20.64 -1.65 -6.42
CA ALA A 92 -21.70 -0.64 -6.19
C ALA A 92 -21.16 0.79 -6.29
N HIS A 93 -19.89 0.99 -5.97
CA HIS A 93 -19.20 2.27 -6.05
C HIS A 93 -17.89 2.12 -6.82
N PRO A 94 -17.51 3.03 -7.72
CA PRO A 94 -16.26 2.91 -8.50
C PRO A 94 -15.01 2.73 -7.61
N PHE A 95 -14.99 3.35 -6.44
CA PHE A 95 -13.86 3.25 -5.51
C PHE A 95 -13.82 1.91 -4.76
N ASP A 96 -14.90 1.13 -4.73
CA ASP A 96 -14.89 -0.22 -4.15
C ASP A 96 -13.85 -1.11 -4.85
N ALA A 97 -13.73 -1.00 -6.18
CA ALA A 97 -12.75 -1.75 -6.94
C ALA A 97 -11.30 -1.47 -6.48
N LEU A 98 -10.98 -0.21 -6.18
CA LEU A 98 -9.64 0.18 -5.72
C LEU A 98 -9.38 -0.24 -4.27
N ILE A 99 -10.39 -0.17 -3.42
CA ILE A 99 -10.30 -0.66 -2.03
C ILE A 99 -10.09 -2.17 -2.02
N ASP A 100 -10.88 -2.90 -2.80
CA ASP A 100 -10.82 -4.36 -2.88
C ASP A 100 -9.47 -4.89 -3.42
N LEU A 101 -8.74 -4.10 -4.19
CA LEU A 101 -7.38 -4.44 -4.61
C LEU A 101 -6.39 -4.50 -3.43
N ALA A 102 -6.62 -3.71 -2.39
CA ALA A 102 -5.78 -3.65 -1.19
C ALA A 102 -6.36 -4.47 -0.04
N GLU A 103 -7.68 -4.42 0.16
CA GLU A 103 -8.42 -5.05 1.27
C GLU A 103 -9.58 -5.87 0.70
N ASP A 104 -9.37 -7.16 0.56
CA ASP A 104 -10.29 -8.10 -0.08
C ASP A 104 -11.71 -8.06 0.50
N GLY A 105 -12.70 -7.78 -0.34
CA GLY A 105 -14.10 -7.68 0.03
C GLY A 105 -14.51 -6.40 0.75
N MET A 106 -13.58 -5.49 1.03
CA MET A 106 -13.89 -4.21 1.66
C MET A 106 -14.57 -3.26 0.67
N THR A 107 -15.54 -2.48 1.17
CA THR A 107 -16.31 -1.54 0.37
C THR A 107 -16.31 -0.13 0.94
N VAL A 108 -16.62 0.87 0.11
CA VAL A 108 -16.82 2.26 0.54
C VAL A 108 -17.86 2.35 1.66
N ALA A 109 -18.95 1.56 1.57
CA ALA A 109 -19.98 1.56 2.61
C ALA A 109 -19.43 1.08 3.95
N ALA A 110 -18.68 -0.03 3.97
CA ALA A 110 -18.06 -0.57 5.17
C ALA A 110 -17.01 0.40 5.76
N VAL A 111 -16.15 0.98 4.91
CA VAL A 111 -15.14 1.97 5.32
C VAL A 111 -15.79 3.22 5.92
N ARG A 112 -16.88 3.71 5.33
CA ARG A 112 -17.61 4.87 5.88
C ARG A 112 -18.18 4.61 7.26
N THR A 113 -18.77 3.43 7.49
CA THR A 113 -19.28 3.03 8.81
C THR A 113 -18.14 2.96 9.82
N LEU A 114 -17.06 2.24 9.50
CA LEU A 114 -15.87 2.12 10.34
C LEU A 114 -15.29 3.49 10.71
N PHE A 115 -15.12 4.37 9.72
CA PHE A 115 -14.53 5.70 9.97
C PHE A 115 -15.48 6.64 10.70
N ALA A 116 -16.80 6.49 10.56
CA ALA A 116 -17.76 7.25 11.37
C ALA A 116 -17.65 6.87 12.86
N GLU A 117 -17.57 5.58 13.17
CA GLU A 117 -17.39 5.09 14.54
C GLU A 117 -16.03 5.50 15.11
N LEU A 118 -14.95 5.34 14.34
CA LEU A 118 -13.61 5.74 14.73
C LEU A 118 -13.54 7.25 15.03
N ARG A 119 -14.13 8.08 14.17
CA ARG A 119 -14.20 9.54 14.35
C ARG A 119 -14.98 9.92 15.61
N ALA A 120 -16.10 9.26 15.87
CA ALA A 120 -16.92 9.52 17.05
C ALA A 120 -16.14 9.26 18.36
N GLY A 121 -15.23 8.27 18.37
CA GLY A 121 -14.36 7.99 19.51
C GLY A 121 -13.11 8.87 19.57
N LEU A 122 -12.44 9.08 18.43
CA LEU A 122 -11.14 9.78 18.39
C LEU A 122 -11.27 11.30 18.57
N VAL A 123 -12.28 11.95 17.99
CA VAL A 123 -12.40 13.42 18.05
C VAL A 123 -12.52 13.91 19.50
N PRO A 124 -13.41 13.37 20.36
CA PRO A 124 -13.47 13.78 21.76
C PRO A 124 -12.16 13.50 22.52
N LEU A 125 -11.46 12.39 22.21
CA LEU A 125 -10.18 12.08 22.83
C LEU A 125 -9.11 13.11 22.45
N ILE A 126 -9.02 13.49 21.18
CA ILE A 126 -8.09 14.51 20.70
C ILE A 126 -8.40 15.87 21.35
N GLU A 127 -9.68 16.23 21.44
CA GLU A 127 -10.11 17.47 22.11
C GLU A 127 -9.74 17.47 23.60
N ALA A 128 -9.94 16.34 24.29
CA ALA A 128 -9.56 16.19 25.70
C ALA A 128 -8.03 16.28 25.90
N ILE A 129 -7.24 15.74 24.98
CA ILE A 129 -5.76 15.86 24.99
C ILE A 129 -5.35 17.32 24.78
N ARG A 130 -5.92 17.99 23.76
CA ARG A 130 -5.63 19.41 23.45
C ARG A 130 -6.02 20.39 24.55
N ALA A 131 -6.98 20.02 25.40
CA ALA A 131 -7.38 20.80 26.55
C ALA A 131 -6.43 20.64 27.75
N ARG A 132 -5.45 19.73 27.68
CA ARG A 132 -4.44 19.59 28.74
C ARG A 132 -3.25 20.51 28.50
N PRO A 133 -2.47 20.84 29.54
CA PRO A 133 -1.20 21.53 29.38
C PRO A 133 -0.30 20.73 28.41
N GLU A 134 0.43 21.46 27.58
CA GLU A 134 1.43 20.84 26.69
C GLU A 134 2.46 20.04 27.50
N VAL A 135 2.79 18.86 27.03
CA VAL A 135 3.87 18.06 27.60
C VAL A 135 5.20 18.66 27.12
N ASP A 136 6.17 18.74 28.02
CA ASP A 136 7.54 19.13 27.61
C ASP A 136 8.11 18.11 26.63
N ASP A 137 8.17 18.49 25.37
CA ASP A 137 8.73 17.72 24.28
C ASP A 137 10.12 18.23 23.83
N GLY A 138 10.74 19.10 24.62
CA GLY A 138 12.05 19.69 24.33
C GLY A 138 13.12 18.67 23.96
N CYS A 139 13.03 17.46 24.49
CA CYS A 139 13.94 16.36 24.15
C CYS A 139 13.81 15.88 22.67
N LEU A 140 12.70 16.20 22.00
CA LEU A 140 12.46 15.87 20.59
C LEU A 140 12.92 16.97 19.63
N ASN A 141 13.22 18.16 20.17
CA ASN A 141 13.57 19.36 19.41
C ASN A 141 15.10 19.57 19.37
N GLY A 142 15.86 18.52 19.13
CA GLY A 142 17.32 18.54 19.07
C GLY A 142 17.86 18.39 17.64
N ASP A 143 19.16 18.58 17.51
CA ASP A 143 19.87 18.16 16.32
C ASP A 143 20.10 16.64 16.38
N PHE A 144 19.55 15.91 15.41
CA PHE A 144 19.68 14.46 15.29
C PHE A 144 20.42 14.13 13.99
N PRO A 145 21.75 14.18 13.95
CA PRO A 145 22.53 13.94 12.75
C PRO A 145 22.21 12.58 12.11
N GLU A 146 22.04 12.55 10.80
CA GLU A 146 21.69 11.32 10.06
C GLU A 146 22.62 10.14 10.38
N PRO A 147 23.97 10.32 10.47
CA PRO A 147 24.87 9.21 10.82
C PRO A 147 24.59 8.60 12.20
N ALA A 148 24.21 9.43 13.18
CA ALA A 148 23.88 8.96 14.52
C ALA A 148 22.54 8.20 14.54
N GLN A 149 21.52 8.70 13.84
CA GLN A 149 20.25 8.02 13.66
C GLN A 149 20.43 6.66 12.98
N ARG A 150 21.25 6.62 11.91
CA ARG A 150 21.56 5.39 11.19
C ARG A 150 22.26 4.37 12.10
N ALA A 151 23.31 4.78 12.82
CA ALA A 151 24.02 3.90 13.74
C ALA A 151 23.12 3.34 14.85
N PHE A 152 22.23 4.18 15.40
CA PHE A 152 21.23 3.73 16.36
C PHE A 152 20.24 2.74 15.74
N GLY A 153 19.71 3.04 14.54
CA GLY A 153 18.81 2.15 13.80
C GLY A 153 19.44 0.79 13.54
N GLU A 154 20.68 0.75 13.07
CA GLU A 154 21.43 -0.50 12.84
C GLU A 154 21.61 -1.31 14.13
N LYS A 155 21.91 -0.65 15.24
CA LYS A 155 22.02 -1.31 16.56
C LYS A 155 20.68 -1.92 16.98
N ALA A 156 19.58 -1.19 16.81
CA ALA A 156 18.24 -1.65 17.16
C ALA A 156 17.82 -2.86 16.33
N ILE A 157 17.94 -2.79 15.00
CA ILE A 157 17.50 -3.89 14.13
C ILE A 157 18.39 -5.14 14.25
N ARG A 158 19.68 -4.99 14.57
CA ARG A 158 20.55 -6.13 14.96
C ARG A 158 20.05 -6.80 16.24
N ALA A 159 19.61 -6.01 17.22
CA ALA A 159 19.05 -6.56 18.46
C ALA A 159 17.74 -7.33 18.21
N PHE A 160 16.98 -6.96 17.17
CA PHE A 160 15.82 -7.73 16.69
C PHE A 160 16.18 -8.95 15.82
N GLY A 161 17.47 -9.26 15.66
CA GLY A 161 17.92 -10.43 14.94
C GLY A 161 18.15 -10.24 13.43
N TYR A 162 18.16 -9.00 12.93
CA TYR A 162 18.48 -8.77 11.52
C TYR A 162 19.94 -9.07 11.22
N ASP A 163 20.16 -9.90 10.20
CA ASP A 163 21.49 -10.33 9.75
C ASP A 163 21.96 -9.52 8.55
N TYR A 164 22.86 -8.59 8.78
CA TYR A 164 23.45 -7.75 7.74
C TYR A 164 24.39 -8.51 6.77
N THR A 165 24.71 -9.76 7.03
CA THR A 165 25.42 -10.60 6.03
C THR A 165 24.48 -11.07 4.93
N ARG A 166 23.17 -11.02 5.18
CA ARG A 166 22.10 -11.45 4.26
C ARG A 166 21.26 -10.31 3.74
N GLY A 167 21.44 -9.12 4.28
CA GLY A 167 20.68 -7.95 3.90
C GLY A 167 21.46 -6.66 4.02
N ARG A 168 20.92 -5.58 3.46
CA ARG A 168 21.52 -4.25 3.42
C ARG A 168 20.48 -3.19 3.72
N GLN A 169 20.92 -2.08 4.29
CA GLN A 169 20.12 -0.87 4.49
C GLN A 169 20.78 0.30 3.75
N ASP A 170 20.03 0.96 2.90
CA ASP A 170 20.46 2.11 2.13
C ASP A 170 19.53 3.30 2.41
N THR A 171 20.04 4.51 2.15
CA THR A 171 19.24 5.74 2.21
C THR A 171 18.44 5.90 0.91
N THR A 172 17.18 6.33 1.03
CA THR A 172 16.29 6.58 -0.11
C THR A 172 15.35 7.75 0.20
N ALA A 173 14.87 8.41 -0.84
CA ALA A 173 13.91 9.51 -0.73
C ALA A 173 12.56 9.07 -0.14
N HIS A 174 12.15 7.83 -0.39
CA HIS A 174 10.97 7.21 0.20
C HIS A 174 11.33 5.82 0.73
N PRO A 175 11.23 5.60 2.05
CA PRO A 175 11.60 4.31 2.62
C PRO A 175 10.68 3.19 2.11
N PHE A 176 11.28 2.08 1.77
CA PHE A 176 10.61 0.84 1.41
C PHE A 176 11.42 -0.37 1.83
N MET A 177 10.79 -1.52 1.87
CA MET A 177 11.46 -2.80 2.08
C MET A 177 11.19 -3.71 0.89
N THR A 178 12.21 -4.41 0.44
CA THR A 178 12.06 -5.50 -0.54
C THR A 178 12.75 -6.75 -0.04
N LYS A 179 12.24 -7.90 -0.44
CA LYS A 179 12.79 -9.21 -0.12
C LYS A 179 13.21 -9.89 -1.43
N LEU A 180 14.46 -10.29 -1.51
CA LEU A 180 15.07 -10.89 -2.69
C LEU A 180 15.29 -12.41 -2.55
N GLY A 181 14.53 -13.06 -1.74
CA GLY A 181 14.67 -14.50 -1.51
C GLY A 181 13.74 -14.99 -0.40
N ARG A 182 13.92 -16.27 -0.04
CA ARG A 182 13.21 -16.92 1.06
C ARG A 182 13.88 -16.65 2.39
#